data_fb91f88adaca956a9fb802374229927d
#
_entry.id   fb91f88adaca956a9fb802374229927d
#
_cell.length_a   1.000
_cell.length_b   1.000
_cell.length_c   1.000
_cell.angle_alpha   90.00
_cell.angle_beta   90.00
_cell.angle_gamma   90.00
#
_symmetry.space_group_name_H-M   'P 1'
#
loop_
_entity.id
_entity.type
_entity.pdbx_description
1 polymer ?
#
loop_
_entity_poly.entity_id
_entity_poly.type
_entity_poly.pdbx_seq_one_letter_code
_entity_poly.pdbx_strand_id
1 'polypeptide(L)'
;MLFRSIRNAKYQIGQVVRHRIYPFRGVVFDIDPVFANTEEWYQAIPAEVRPPKDQPFYHLFAENDETEYVAYVSEQNLLPDTSGEPVRHPQVAEVFIKDGKGGYRPRAALRH
;
A
#
# COMPACT_ATOMS: atom_id res chain seq x y z
N MET A 1 -9.75 15.21 13.41
CA MET A 1 -10.81 15.07 12.45
C MET A 1 -10.55 13.90 11.53
N LEU A 2 -11.45 12.95 11.58
CA LEU A 2 -11.31 11.73 10.78
C LEU A 2 -11.33 12.02 9.30
N PHE A 3 -12.21 12.91 8.88
CA PHE A 3 -12.31 13.23 7.46
C PHE A 3 -11.03 13.81 6.91
N ARG A 4 -10.34 14.61 7.71
CA ARG A 4 -9.14 15.26 7.27
C ARG A 4 -8.03 14.26 7.02
N SER A 5 -7.89 13.26 7.91
CA SER A 5 -6.89 12.22 7.75
C SER A 5 -7.11 11.45 6.45
N ILE A 6 -8.36 11.06 6.17
CA ILE A 6 -8.66 10.30 4.96
C ILE A 6 -8.45 11.14 3.72
N ARG A 7 -8.87 12.41 3.73
CA ARG A 7 -8.71 13.28 2.58
C ARG A 7 -7.26 13.59 2.27
N ASN A 8 -6.40 13.49 3.28
CA ASN A 8 -5.00 13.80 3.10
C ASN A 8 -4.16 12.61 2.68
N ALA A 9 -4.76 11.44 2.52
CA ALA A 9 -4.05 10.28 2.02
C ALA A 9 -3.64 10.52 0.57
N LYS A 10 -2.35 10.38 0.29
CA LYS A 10 -1.80 10.65 -1.03
C LYS A 10 -2.14 9.59 -2.05
N TYR A 11 -2.31 8.36 -1.61
CA TYR A 11 -2.46 7.21 -2.50
C TYR A 11 -3.84 6.63 -2.38
N GLN A 12 -4.31 5.98 -3.43
CA GLN A 12 -5.67 5.47 -3.51
C GLN A 12 -5.64 3.96 -3.63
N ILE A 13 -6.77 3.33 -3.26
CA ILE A 13 -6.94 1.89 -3.47
C ILE A 13 -6.78 1.59 -4.96
N GLY A 14 -5.95 0.60 -5.27
CA GLY A 14 -5.63 0.23 -6.64
C GLY A 14 -4.40 0.89 -7.21
N GLN A 15 -3.87 1.90 -6.54
CA GLN A 15 -2.65 2.57 -7.01
C GLN A 15 -1.43 1.69 -6.75
N VAL A 16 -0.47 1.72 -7.66
CA VAL A 16 0.80 1.01 -7.48
C VAL A 16 1.80 1.96 -6.86
N VAL A 17 2.40 1.51 -5.78
CA VAL A 17 3.41 2.29 -5.03
C VAL A 17 4.65 1.44 -4.82
N ARG A 18 5.76 2.08 -4.50
CA ARG A 18 6.99 1.39 -4.16
C ARG A 18 7.57 1.98 -2.89
N HIS A 19 8.32 1.17 -2.15
CA HIS A 19 9.01 1.65 -0.95
C HIS A 19 10.18 2.54 -1.39
N ARG A 20 10.39 3.63 -0.69
CA ARG A 20 11.45 4.57 -1.08
C ARG A 20 12.85 4.09 -0.73
N ILE A 21 12.96 3.08 0.13
CA ILE A 21 14.26 2.55 0.58
C ILE A 21 14.42 1.09 0.20
N TYR A 22 13.45 0.25 0.55
CA TYR A 22 13.54 -1.19 0.33
C TYR A 22 13.05 -1.56 -1.07
N PRO A 23 13.58 -2.63 -1.67
CA PRO A 23 13.29 -2.96 -3.07
C PRO A 23 11.99 -3.75 -3.24
N PHE A 24 10.86 -3.16 -2.86
CA PHE A 24 9.56 -3.78 -3.10
C PHE A 24 8.53 -2.74 -3.54
N ARG A 25 7.48 -3.24 -4.17
CA ARG A 25 6.36 -2.43 -4.66
C ARG A 25 5.08 -3.22 -4.47
N GLY A 26 3.94 -2.56 -4.61
CA GLY A 26 2.67 -3.25 -4.44
C GLY A 26 1.48 -2.41 -4.80
N VAL A 27 0.31 -3.06 -4.77
CA VAL A 27 -0.98 -2.41 -5.03
C VAL A 27 -1.64 -2.11 -3.69
N VAL A 28 -2.08 -0.88 -3.50
CA VAL A 28 -2.80 -0.48 -2.30
C VAL A 28 -4.16 -1.15 -2.28
N PHE A 29 -4.47 -1.92 -1.23
CA PHE A 29 -5.78 -2.54 -1.12
C PHE A 29 -6.57 -2.07 0.10
N ASP A 30 -5.94 -1.36 1.03
CA ASP A 30 -6.63 -0.77 2.18
C ASP A 30 -5.79 0.37 2.74
N ILE A 31 -6.44 1.29 3.42
CA ILE A 31 -5.80 2.50 3.96
C ILE A 31 -6.30 2.71 5.38
N ASP A 32 -5.36 2.85 6.33
CA ASP A 32 -5.68 3.28 7.69
C ASP A 32 -5.31 4.75 7.83
N PRO A 33 -6.21 5.60 8.34
CA PRO A 33 -5.91 7.03 8.47
C PRO A 33 -4.72 7.32 9.37
N VAL A 34 -4.50 6.47 10.38
CA VAL A 34 -3.35 6.52 11.27
C VAL A 34 -2.94 5.09 11.56
N PHE A 35 -1.79 4.93 12.19
CA PHE A 35 -1.28 3.60 12.53
C PHE A 35 -2.34 2.78 13.25
N ALA A 36 -2.58 1.56 12.79
CA ALA A 36 -3.59 0.67 13.34
C ALA A 36 -3.08 -0.78 13.37
N ASN A 37 -1.94 -0.98 14.02
CA ASN A 37 -1.38 -2.30 14.23
C ASN A 37 -0.86 -2.37 15.67
N THR A 38 -0.18 -3.45 16.03
CA THR A 38 0.25 -3.61 17.43
C THR A 38 1.51 -2.81 17.71
N GLU A 39 1.70 -2.51 19.00
CA GLU A 39 2.92 -1.84 19.42
C GLU A 39 4.15 -2.71 19.16
N GLU A 40 3.98 -4.03 19.32
CA GLU A 40 5.08 -4.97 19.03
C GLU A 40 5.51 -4.90 17.58
N TRP A 41 4.54 -4.84 16.67
CA TRP A 41 4.83 -4.70 15.25
C TRP A 41 5.58 -3.39 14.99
N TYR A 42 5.11 -2.32 15.63
CA TYR A 42 5.71 -0.99 15.46
C TYR A 42 7.16 -0.96 15.94
N GLN A 43 7.40 -1.52 17.12
CA GLN A 43 8.75 -1.54 17.69
C GLN A 43 9.71 -2.44 16.92
N ALA A 44 9.19 -3.38 16.14
CA ALA A 44 10.02 -4.25 15.30
C ALA A 44 10.54 -3.53 14.05
N ILE A 45 9.99 -2.36 13.71
CA ILE A 45 10.52 -1.57 12.59
C ILE A 45 11.88 -1.03 12.99
N PRO A 46 12.91 -1.17 12.15
CA PRO A 46 14.22 -0.58 12.47
C PRO A 46 14.09 0.90 12.76
N ALA A 47 14.79 1.35 13.82
CA ALA A 47 14.62 2.72 14.32
C ALA A 47 14.86 3.78 13.24
N GLU A 48 15.78 3.52 12.32
CA GLU A 48 16.15 4.49 11.29
C GLU A 48 15.05 4.70 10.25
N VAL A 49 14.10 3.76 10.14
CA VAL A 49 12.98 3.90 9.20
C VAL A 49 11.63 3.87 9.89
N ARG A 50 11.62 3.85 11.23
CA ARG A 50 10.36 3.82 11.99
C ARG A 50 9.66 5.17 11.89
N PRO A 51 8.48 5.21 11.30
CA PRO A 51 7.77 6.46 11.04
C PRO A 51 6.93 6.87 12.24
N PRO A 52 6.56 8.15 12.34
CA PRO A 52 5.51 8.56 13.27
C PRO A 52 4.20 7.84 12.96
N LYS A 53 3.43 7.57 13.99
CA LYS A 53 2.14 6.90 13.85
C LYS A 53 1.04 7.79 13.28
N ASP A 54 1.22 9.10 13.35
CA ASP A 54 0.19 10.08 12.99
C ASP A 54 0.28 10.41 11.50
N GLN A 55 -0.02 9.42 10.69
CA GLN A 55 -0.06 9.57 9.23
C GLN A 55 -0.77 8.34 8.66
N PRO A 56 -1.23 8.40 7.40
CA PRO A 56 -1.83 7.23 6.77
C PRO A 56 -0.84 6.07 6.65
N PHE A 57 -1.35 4.87 6.86
CA PHE A 57 -0.63 3.62 6.62
C PHE A 57 -1.40 2.82 5.58
N TYR A 58 -0.67 2.12 4.74
CA TYR A 58 -1.24 1.45 3.57
C TYR A 58 -0.99 -0.05 3.63
N HIS A 59 -2.03 -0.80 3.31
CA HIS A 59 -1.92 -2.25 3.16
C HIS A 59 -1.69 -2.54 1.68
N LEU A 60 -0.63 -3.26 1.38
CA LEU A 60 -0.20 -3.52 0.00
C LEU A 60 -0.20 -5.01 -0.30
N PHE A 61 -0.70 -5.37 -1.49
CA PHE A 61 -0.32 -6.63 -2.12
C PHE A 61 1.04 -6.39 -2.76
N ALA A 62 2.10 -6.85 -2.10
CA ALA A 62 3.46 -6.47 -2.41
C ALA A 62 4.24 -7.59 -3.07
N GLU A 63 5.28 -7.20 -3.77
CA GLU A 63 6.23 -8.13 -4.40
C GLU A 63 7.62 -7.56 -4.31
N ASN A 64 8.61 -8.45 -4.24
CA ASN A 64 10.01 -8.12 -4.50
C ASN A 64 10.53 -9.08 -5.57
N ASP A 65 11.84 -9.14 -5.76
CA ASP A 65 12.41 -10.00 -6.81
C ASP A 65 12.22 -11.48 -6.55
N GLU A 66 11.90 -11.87 -5.31
CA GLU A 66 11.89 -13.26 -4.90
C GLU A 66 10.52 -13.78 -4.53
N THR A 67 9.64 -12.94 -4.01
CA THR A 67 8.38 -13.43 -3.46
C THR A 67 7.31 -12.35 -3.44
N GLU A 68 6.10 -12.76 -3.07
CA GLU A 68 4.94 -11.88 -2.88
C GLU A 68 4.47 -11.99 -1.44
N TYR A 69 3.95 -10.88 -0.89
CA TYR A 69 3.49 -10.84 0.48
C TYR A 69 2.58 -9.63 0.71
N VAL A 70 2.02 -9.52 1.91
CA VAL A 70 1.25 -8.35 2.31
C VAL A 70 2.16 -7.46 3.13
N ALA A 71 2.23 -6.18 2.77
CA ALA A 71 3.04 -5.20 3.47
C ALA A 71 2.16 -4.13 4.08
N TYR A 72 2.62 -3.54 5.18
CA TYR A 72 1.95 -2.45 5.88
C TYR A 72 2.96 -1.32 6.00
N VAL A 73 2.71 -0.20 5.31
CA VAL A 73 3.73 0.82 5.11
C VAL A 73 3.15 2.22 5.33
N SER A 74 3.91 3.05 6.05
CA SER A 74 3.53 4.44 6.26
C SER A 74 3.65 5.25 4.97
N GLU A 75 2.83 6.28 4.87
CA GLU A 75 2.81 7.13 3.69
C GLU A 75 4.18 7.73 3.37
N GLN A 76 4.91 8.15 4.40
CA GLN A 76 6.20 8.80 4.18
C GLN A 76 7.24 7.87 3.55
N ASN A 77 7.05 6.57 3.66
CA ASN A 77 7.99 5.60 3.11
C ASN A 77 7.59 5.07 1.73
N LEU A 78 6.60 5.69 1.11
CA LEU A 78 6.10 5.27 -0.20
C LEU A 78 6.30 6.35 -1.25
N LEU A 79 6.48 5.88 -2.48
CA LEU A 79 6.52 6.71 -3.68
C LEU A 79 5.60 6.10 -4.73
N PRO A 80 5.04 6.90 -5.64
CA PRO A 80 4.28 6.31 -6.74
C PRO A 80 5.19 5.44 -7.58
N ASP A 81 4.68 4.31 -8.05
CA ASP A 81 5.40 3.49 -9.01
C ASP A 81 4.88 3.84 -10.40
N THR A 82 5.76 4.36 -11.24
CA THR A 82 5.39 4.80 -12.58
C THR A 82 5.89 3.87 -13.67
N SER A 83 6.37 2.69 -13.31
CA SER A 83 6.93 1.75 -14.29
C SER A 83 5.88 1.19 -15.25
N GLY A 84 4.62 1.11 -14.81
CA GLY A 84 3.58 0.48 -15.60
C GLY A 84 3.64 -1.04 -15.60
N GLU A 85 4.60 -1.63 -14.91
CA GLU A 85 4.75 -3.07 -14.83
C GLU A 85 3.65 -3.70 -14.00
N PRO A 86 3.05 -4.82 -14.42
CA PRO A 86 2.07 -5.49 -13.60
C PRO A 86 2.66 -5.97 -12.28
N VAL A 87 1.86 -5.96 -11.23
CA VAL A 87 2.25 -6.52 -9.94
C VAL A 87 1.88 -8.00 -9.95
N ARG A 88 2.83 -8.87 -9.62
CA ARG A 88 2.67 -10.32 -9.75
C ARG A 88 1.94 -10.99 -8.59
N HIS A 89 1.60 -10.26 -7.55
CA HIS A 89 0.94 -10.83 -6.38
C HIS A 89 -0.37 -11.50 -6.81
N PRO A 90 -0.59 -12.77 -6.45
CA PRO A 90 -1.76 -13.50 -6.96
C PRO A 90 -3.11 -12.90 -6.53
N GLN A 91 -3.17 -12.23 -5.37
CA GLN A 91 -4.43 -11.64 -4.93
C GLN A 91 -4.81 -10.38 -5.70
N VAL A 92 -3.88 -9.78 -6.44
CA VAL A 92 -4.21 -8.61 -7.25
C VAL A 92 -5.31 -8.97 -8.26
N ALA A 93 -5.16 -10.07 -9.00
CA ALA A 93 -6.13 -10.47 -10.00
C ALA A 93 -7.46 -10.89 -9.38
N GLU A 94 -7.45 -11.32 -8.11
CA GLU A 94 -8.68 -11.71 -7.43
C GLU A 94 -9.52 -10.50 -7.02
N VAL A 95 -8.88 -9.41 -6.66
CA VAL A 95 -9.54 -8.23 -6.11
C VAL A 95 -9.69 -7.12 -7.14
N PHE A 96 -8.75 -7.03 -8.07
CA PHE A 96 -8.62 -5.89 -8.96
C PHE A 96 -8.61 -6.29 -10.43
N ILE A 97 -8.90 -5.30 -11.28
CA ILE A 97 -8.62 -5.36 -12.72
C ILE A 97 -7.78 -4.13 -13.07
N LYS A 98 -7.04 -4.23 -14.17
CA LYS A 98 -6.24 -3.10 -14.65
C LYS A 98 -7.16 -1.96 -15.07
N ASP A 99 -6.76 -0.73 -14.74
CA ASP A 99 -7.57 0.45 -15.07
C ASP A 99 -7.20 1.09 -16.41
N GLY A 100 -6.17 0.56 -17.08
CA GLY A 100 -5.71 1.12 -18.34
C GLY A 100 -4.83 2.34 -18.19
N LYS A 101 -4.49 2.73 -16.96
CA LYS A 101 -3.70 3.93 -16.66
C LYS A 101 -2.48 3.62 -15.81
N GLY A 102 -2.06 2.36 -15.79
CA GLY A 102 -0.91 1.95 -14.99
C GLY A 102 -1.24 1.53 -13.57
N GLY A 103 -2.50 1.55 -13.19
CA GLY A 103 -2.96 1.12 -11.87
C GLY A 103 -4.07 0.08 -11.98
N TYR A 104 -4.85 -0.04 -10.92
CA TYR A 104 -5.91 -1.04 -10.80
C TYR A 104 -7.15 -0.41 -10.20
N ARG A 105 -8.29 -1.08 -10.40
CA ARG A 105 -9.53 -0.72 -9.74
C ARG A 105 -10.22 -1.98 -9.24
N PRO A 106 -11.02 -1.87 -8.18
CA PRO A 106 -11.71 -3.05 -7.65
C PRO A 106 -12.64 -3.68 -8.69
N ARG A 107 -12.75 -4.99 -8.65
CA ARG A 107 -13.69 -5.71 -9.50
C ARG A 107 -15.11 -5.34 -9.10
N ALA A 108 -15.98 -5.14 -10.10
CA ALA A 108 -17.36 -4.76 -9.84
C ALA A 108 -18.08 -5.81 -8.99
N ALA A 109 -17.76 -7.09 -9.19
CA ALA A 109 -18.39 -8.18 -8.46
C ALA A 109 -18.18 -8.09 -6.95
N LEU A 110 -17.20 -7.35 -6.50
CA LEU A 110 -16.89 -7.22 -5.07
C LEU A 110 -17.72 -6.14 -4.38
N ARG A 111 -18.62 -5.52 -5.10
CA ARG A 111 -19.43 -4.43 -4.53
C ARG A 111 -20.70 -4.90 -3.82
N HIS A 112 -20.95 -6.17 -3.83
CA HIS A 112 -22.16 -6.72 -3.20
C HIS A 112 -21.98 -7.08 -1.76
#